data_58fd92392edbd222f495d2fe562351bc
#
_entry.id   58fd92392edbd222f495d2fe562351bc
#
_cell.length_a   1.000
_cell.length_b   1.000
_cell.length_c   1.000
_cell.angle_alpha   90.00
_cell.angle_beta   90.00
_cell.angle_gamma   90.00
#
_symmetry.space_group_name_H-M   'P 1'
#
loop_
_entity.id
_entity.type
_entity.pdbx_description
1 polymer ?
#
loop_
_entity_poly.entity_id
_entity_poly.type
_entity_poly.pdbx_seq_one_letter_code
_entity_poly.pdbx_strand_id
1 'polypeptide(L)'
;MNNNCITTYTGRHIDPLHPDPDMICIEDIAHALSLICRGNGQVKTFFSVGQHCINCAREALARGWSDRIALACLLHDASECYISDVIRPVKVHLQNYLEIESMI
;
A
#
# COMPACT_ATOMS: atom_id res chain seq x y z
N MET A 1 9.08 15.51 17.06
CA MET A 1 8.37 14.40 16.38
C MET A 1 8.27 13.22 17.34
N ASN A 2 7.12 12.57 17.37
CA ASN A 2 6.94 11.34 18.14
C ASN A 2 7.78 10.21 17.53
N ASN A 3 8.53 9.46 18.34
CA ASN A 3 9.35 8.35 17.86
C ASN A 3 8.55 7.21 17.24
N ASN A 4 7.22 7.17 17.50
CA ASN A 4 6.33 6.16 16.93
C ASN A 4 5.83 6.53 15.54
N CYS A 5 6.16 7.74 15.07
CA CYS A 5 5.70 8.23 13.78
C CYS A 5 6.76 8.12 12.71
N ILE A 6 6.31 7.88 11.47
CA ILE A 6 7.12 8.08 10.28
C ILE A 6 6.80 9.45 9.71
N THR A 7 7.75 10.04 8.99
CA THR A 7 7.53 11.25 8.22
C THR A 7 7.31 10.87 6.77
N THR A 8 6.15 11.23 6.22
CA THR A 8 5.78 10.86 4.85
C THR A 8 6.44 11.78 3.82
N TYR A 9 6.25 11.45 2.55
CA TYR A 9 6.77 12.24 1.43
C TYR A 9 6.31 13.71 1.49
N THR A 10 5.05 13.96 1.85
CA THR A 10 4.52 15.34 1.95
C THR A 10 4.83 16.01 3.29
N GLY A 11 5.57 15.34 4.18
CA GLY A 11 5.95 15.88 5.48
C GLY A 11 4.95 15.62 6.61
N ARG A 12 3.94 14.80 6.39
CA ARG A 12 3.00 14.41 7.44
C ARG A 12 3.64 13.39 8.38
N HIS A 13 3.23 13.44 9.64
CA HIS A 13 3.69 12.48 10.65
C HIS A 13 2.56 11.49 10.93
N ILE A 14 2.82 10.20 10.66
CA ILE A 14 1.83 9.14 10.85
C ILE A 14 2.42 8.07 11.77
N ASP A 15 1.64 7.68 12.79
CA ASP A 15 1.90 6.50 13.60
C ASP A 15 1.19 5.31 12.92
N PRO A 16 1.92 4.36 12.31
CA PRO A 16 1.27 3.23 11.62
C PRO A 16 0.45 2.33 12.54
N LEU A 17 0.72 2.34 13.84
CA LEU A 17 -0.02 1.55 14.82
C LEU A 17 -1.31 2.25 15.27
N HIS A 18 -1.38 3.57 15.12
CA HIS A 18 -2.53 4.39 15.51
C HIS A 18 -2.77 5.43 14.42
N PRO A 19 -3.14 4.99 13.20
CA PRO A 19 -3.26 5.90 12.07
C PRO A 19 -4.37 6.93 12.27
N ASP A 20 -4.03 8.20 12.02
CA ASP A 20 -4.98 9.30 12.01
C ASP A 20 -5.47 9.49 10.58
N PRO A 21 -6.77 9.29 10.29
CA PRO A 21 -7.31 9.46 8.94
C PRO A 21 -7.03 10.83 8.32
N ASP A 22 -6.89 11.88 9.14
CA ASP A 22 -6.63 13.23 8.65
C ASP A 22 -5.21 13.39 8.09
N MET A 23 -4.30 12.48 8.45
CA MET A 23 -2.92 12.49 7.98
C MET A 23 -2.71 11.63 6.72
N ILE A 24 -3.70 10.86 6.32
CA ILE A 24 -3.62 10.00 5.14
C ILE A 24 -3.91 10.85 3.90
N CYS A 25 -3.04 10.80 2.91
CA CYS A 25 -3.27 11.50 1.64
C CYS A 25 -2.81 10.67 0.45
N ILE A 26 -3.49 10.88 -0.68
CA ILE A 26 -3.24 10.10 -1.89
C ILE A 26 -1.84 10.34 -2.46
N GLU A 27 -1.28 11.53 -2.30
CA GLU A 27 0.07 11.81 -2.79
C GLU A 27 1.12 10.95 -2.11
N ASP A 28 1.03 10.79 -0.78
CA ASP A 28 1.92 9.93 -0.03
C ASP A 28 1.80 8.47 -0.47
N ILE A 29 0.57 8.01 -0.62
CA ILE A 29 0.29 6.64 -1.04
C ILE A 29 0.87 6.39 -2.44
N ALA A 30 0.55 7.24 -3.40
CA ALA A 30 0.98 7.07 -4.78
C ALA A 30 2.51 7.11 -4.90
N HIS A 31 3.14 8.07 -4.22
CA HIS A 31 4.59 8.21 -4.26
C HIS A 31 5.28 6.98 -3.67
N ALA A 32 4.89 6.58 -2.46
CA ALA A 32 5.51 5.44 -1.79
C ALA A 32 5.33 4.14 -2.57
N LEU A 33 4.11 3.87 -3.05
CA LEU A 33 3.85 2.65 -3.83
C LEU A 33 4.63 2.61 -5.14
N SER A 34 4.96 3.76 -5.71
CA SER A 34 5.77 3.82 -6.93
C SER A 34 7.23 3.43 -6.69
N LEU A 35 7.69 3.46 -5.44
CA LEU A 35 9.06 3.15 -5.05
C LEU A 35 9.22 1.79 -4.39
N ILE A 36 8.13 1.09 -4.08
CA ILE A 36 8.18 -0.25 -3.49
C ILE A 36 8.12 -1.29 -4.62
N CYS A 37 9.16 -2.15 -4.69
CA CYS A 37 9.21 -3.22 -5.67
C CYS A 37 8.34 -4.38 -5.24
N ARG A 38 7.60 -4.97 -6.21
CA ARG A 38 6.79 -6.15 -5.98
C ARG A 38 7.63 -7.35 -5.54
N GLY A 39 7.05 -8.20 -4.67
CA GLY A 39 7.64 -9.48 -4.31
C GLY A 39 8.99 -9.37 -3.64
N ASN A 40 9.24 -8.27 -2.91
CA ASN A 40 10.51 -8.02 -2.24
C ASN A 40 11.71 -8.04 -3.20
N GLY A 41 11.49 -7.62 -4.44
CA GLY A 41 12.54 -7.56 -5.45
C GLY A 41 12.80 -8.86 -6.21
N GLN A 42 12.04 -9.92 -5.97
CA GLN A 42 12.17 -11.20 -6.68
C GLN A 42 11.50 -11.12 -8.06
N VAL A 43 11.98 -10.17 -8.87
CA VAL A 43 11.51 -9.89 -10.23
C VAL A 43 12.73 -9.62 -11.10
N LYS A 44 12.58 -9.77 -12.42
CA LYS A 44 13.70 -9.56 -13.36
C LYS A 44 14.09 -8.09 -13.48
N THR A 45 13.10 -7.20 -13.44
CA THR A 45 13.28 -5.77 -13.50
C THR A 45 12.39 -5.12 -12.47
N PHE A 46 12.69 -3.87 -12.10
CA PHE A 46 11.86 -3.14 -11.15
C PHE A 46 10.40 -3.11 -11.61
N PHE A 47 9.51 -3.53 -10.74
CA PHE A 47 8.07 -3.49 -10.95
C PHE A 47 7.41 -3.00 -9.67
N SER A 48 6.87 -1.79 -9.68
CA SER A 48 6.37 -1.17 -8.46
C SER A 48 5.02 -1.73 -8.04
N VAL A 49 4.75 -1.66 -6.73
CA VAL A 49 3.43 -1.94 -6.17
C VAL A 49 2.39 -1.00 -6.79
N GLY A 50 2.75 0.28 -7.01
CA GLY A 50 1.88 1.25 -7.66
C GLY A 50 1.45 0.81 -9.05
N GLN A 51 2.37 0.32 -9.89
CA GLN A 51 2.04 -0.19 -11.22
C GLN A 51 1.14 -1.42 -11.14
N HIS A 52 1.40 -2.30 -10.18
CA HIS A 52 0.54 -3.45 -9.93
C HIS A 52 -0.90 -3.02 -9.62
N CYS A 53 -1.07 -2.02 -8.76
CA CYS A 53 -2.40 -1.50 -8.40
C CYS A 53 -3.13 -0.91 -9.61
N ILE A 54 -2.41 -0.18 -10.47
CA ILE A 54 -2.97 0.36 -11.71
C ILE A 54 -3.40 -0.79 -12.63
N ASN A 55 -2.58 -1.81 -12.78
CA ASN A 55 -2.90 -2.97 -13.62
C ASN A 55 -4.15 -3.69 -13.11
N CYS A 56 -4.29 -3.85 -11.79
CA CYS A 56 -5.47 -4.46 -11.18
C CYS A 56 -6.75 -3.64 -11.48
N ALA A 57 -6.67 -2.32 -11.37
CA ALA A 57 -7.80 -1.45 -11.67
C ALA A 57 -8.19 -1.51 -13.15
N ARG A 58 -7.21 -1.49 -14.05
CA ARG A 58 -7.43 -1.61 -15.49
C ARG A 58 -8.06 -2.94 -15.86
N GLU A 59 -7.63 -4.03 -15.23
CA GLU A 59 -8.21 -5.34 -15.43
C GLU A 59 -9.69 -5.38 -15.01
N ALA A 60 -10.01 -4.78 -13.86
CA ALA A 60 -11.39 -4.68 -13.40
C ALA A 60 -12.28 -3.93 -14.41
N LEU A 61 -11.79 -2.81 -14.95
CA LEU A 61 -12.52 -2.05 -15.97
C LEU A 61 -12.66 -2.84 -17.26
N ALA A 62 -11.62 -3.55 -17.68
CA ALA A 62 -11.66 -4.38 -18.90
C ALA A 62 -12.67 -5.50 -18.80
N ARG A 63 -12.92 -6.01 -17.59
CA ARG A 63 -13.95 -7.04 -17.34
C ARG A 63 -15.36 -6.47 -17.22
N GLY A 64 -15.51 -5.16 -17.37
CA GLY A 64 -16.81 -4.48 -17.26
C GLY A 64 -17.30 -4.32 -15.82
N TRP A 65 -16.41 -4.43 -14.83
CA TRP A 65 -16.77 -4.22 -13.44
C TRP A 65 -16.95 -2.72 -13.15
N SER A 66 -17.66 -2.39 -12.07
CA SER A 66 -17.98 -1.01 -11.74
C SER A 66 -16.73 -0.18 -11.40
N ASP A 67 -16.87 1.14 -11.53
CA ASP A 67 -15.81 2.08 -11.11
C ASP A 67 -15.47 1.92 -9.64
N ARG A 68 -16.45 1.60 -8.81
CA ARG A 68 -16.24 1.36 -7.38
C ARG A 68 -15.32 0.17 -7.15
N ILE A 69 -15.52 -0.93 -7.90
CA ILE A 69 -14.65 -2.11 -7.79
C ILE A 69 -13.27 -1.80 -8.34
N ALA A 70 -13.17 -1.06 -9.44
CA ALA A 70 -11.88 -0.63 -9.99
C ALA A 70 -11.10 0.23 -8.98
N LEU A 71 -11.79 1.14 -8.29
CA LEU A 71 -11.17 1.97 -7.24
C LEU A 71 -10.69 1.11 -6.08
N ALA A 72 -11.49 0.13 -5.65
CA ALA A 72 -11.08 -0.82 -4.61
C ALA A 72 -9.82 -1.59 -5.03
N CYS A 73 -9.72 -2.04 -6.28
CA CYS A 73 -8.53 -2.70 -6.80
C CYS A 73 -7.32 -1.76 -6.82
N LEU A 74 -7.52 -0.50 -7.17
CA LEU A 74 -6.45 0.50 -7.18
C LEU A 74 -5.86 0.73 -5.79
N LEU A 75 -6.70 0.69 -4.76
CA LEU A 75 -6.31 1.02 -3.38
C LEU A 75 -6.08 -0.21 -2.50
N HIS A 76 -6.18 -1.44 -3.03
CA HIS A 76 -6.14 -2.64 -2.18
C HIS A 76 -4.81 -2.81 -1.43
N ASP A 77 -3.70 -2.32 -1.96
CA ASP A 77 -2.39 -2.38 -1.33
C ASP A 77 -1.94 -1.02 -0.75
N ALA A 78 -2.86 -0.06 -0.59
CA ALA A 78 -2.51 1.29 -0.16
C ALA A 78 -1.78 1.32 1.20
N SER A 79 -2.14 0.42 2.12
CA SER A 79 -1.48 0.34 3.44
C SER A 79 0.01 0.05 3.35
N GLU A 80 0.47 -0.59 2.28
CA GLU A 80 1.88 -0.91 2.09
C GLU A 80 2.75 0.34 2.00
N CYS A 81 2.18 1.51 1.69
CA CYS A 81 2.92 2.76 1.71
C CYS A 81 3.47 3.11 3.09
N TYR A 82 2.89 2.57 4.16
CA TYR A 82 3.32 2.82 5.54
C TYR A 82 4.03 1.63 6.17
N ILE A 83 3.72 0.41 5.77
CA ILE A 83 4.18 -0.80 6.46
C ILE A 83 4.95 -1.78 5.56
N SER A 84 5.21 -1.40 4.32
CA SER A 84 5.93 -2.23 3.35
C SER A 84 5.11 -3.42 2.82
N ASP A 85 5.64 -4.06 1.78
CA ASP A 85 5.08 -5.26 1.17
C ASP A 85 5.81 -6.48 1.74
N VAL A 86 5.06 -7.39 2.35
CA VAL A 86 5.59 -8.66 2.84
C VAL A 86 5.03 -9.78 1.97
N ILE A 87 5.90 -10.62 1.42
CA ILE A 87 5.47 -11.73 0.55
C ILE A 87 4.58 -12.70 1.34
N ARG A 88 3.55 -13.24 0.66
CA ARG A 88 2.49 -14.00 1.32
C ARG A 88 2.97 -15.22 2.12
N PRO A 89 3.94 -16.02 1.66
CA PRO A 89 4.39 -17.18 2.43
C PRO A 89 4.95 -16.83 3.81
N VAL A 90 5.48 -15.62 3.97
CA VAL A 90 5.95 -15.11 5.27
C VAL A 90 4.82 -14.39 5.99
N LYS A 91 4.06 -13.57 5.25
CA LYS A 91 3.00 -12.71 5.79
C LYS A 91 1.96 -13.49 6.59
N VAL A 92 1.55 -14.67 6.12
CA VAL A 92 0.53 -15.49 6.78
C VAL A 92 0.97 -15.97 8.17
N HIS A 93 2.26 -15.92 8.48
CA HIS A 93 2.82 -16.28 9.77
C HIS A 93 3.13 -15.08 10.66
N LEU A 94 2.89 -13.85 10.17
CA LEU A 94 3.15 -12.61 10.90
C LEU A 94 1.83 -12.04 11.44
N GLN A 95 1.34 -12.59 12.53
CA GLN A 95 0.06 -12.19 13.11
C GLN A 95 -0.02 -10.70 13.40
N ASN A 96 1.01 -10.13 14.00
CA ASN A 96 1.04 -8.70 14.32
C ASN A 96 1.00 -7.83 13.06
N TYR A 97 1.68 -8.24 12.00
CA TYR A 97 1.64 -7.52 10.73
C TYR A 97 0.23 -7.50 10.14
N LEU A 98 -0.46 -8.65 10.14
CA LEU A 98 -1.82 -8.75 9.63
C LEU A 98 -2.79 -7.87 10.42
N GLU A 99 -2.63 -7.80 11.74
CA GLU A 99 -3.44 -6.94 12.60
C GLU A 99 -3.22 -5.47 12.29
N ILE A 100 -1.96 -5.06 12.13
CA ILE A 100 -1.61 -3.67 11.79
C ILE A 100 -2.14 -3.32 10.41
N GLU A 101 -1.95 -4.19 9.42
CA GLU A 101 -2.44 -3.97 8.06
C GLU A 101 -3.96 -3.75 8.04
N SER A 102 -4.70 -4.51 8.83
CA SER A 102 -6.16 -4.40 8.88
C SER A 102 -6.66 -3.09 9.48
N MET A 103 -5.84 -2.41 10.29
CA MET A 103 -6.19 -1.13 10.90
C MET A 103 -5.99 0.07 9.98
N ILE A 104 -5.19 -0.11 8.94
CA ILE A 104 -4.90 0.94 7.97
C ILE A 104 -5.88 0.84 6.80
#